data_a65cab816ca5ff504cb57b87db5750fe
#
_entry.id   a65cab816ca5ff504cb57b87db5750fe
#
_cell.length_a   1.000
_cell.length_b   1.000
_cell.length_c   1.000
_cell.angle_alpha   90.00
_cell.angle_beta   90.00
_cell.angle_gamma   90.00
#
_symmetry.space_group_name_H-M   'P 1'
#
loop_
_entity.id
_entity.type
_entity.pdbx_description
1 polymer ?
#
loop_
_entity_poly.entity_id
_entity_poly.type
_entity_poly.pdbx_seq_one_letter_code
_entity_poly.pdbx_strand_id
1 'polypeptide(L)'
;IDFQKLNLGDLIYERFEGLDEIGLNFNKSNDTIEGTPILSGDIKFKLFFKIEGELDNAPANEKSISLVVNPDPKSLWKDIPSDKNDIFWKEDDISTSTKLGDRTIVVSSKRGRSHKNVGSFRDDDFAFKYFEKTGWSVIAVSDGAGSYSLSRKGSQLACNSVIEYFENHSDLEKSKEFETKIAEYGNSIDDSLQKELEVLAKQNLYKATVYVHNKIKEHSELTFKSNPELFNNPKAKSHIDYYHSTLIFALFKKYDFGYVVLTFGVGDCPIALMSKEQTETTLLNWLDVGEFGGGTRFITQADIFHSTEHPMATRFNFKIVPDFSYLF
;
A
#
# COMPACT_ATOMS: atom_id res chain seq x y z
N ILE A 1 17.71 -14.81 -30.03
CA ILE A 1 18.57 -15.95 -29.67
C ILE A 1 19.83 -15.83 -30.47
N ASP A 2 20.98 -15.86 -29.85
CA ASP A 2 22.31 -15.73 -30.43
C ASP A 2 22.97 -17.13 -30.44
N PHE A 3 23.08 -17.74 -31.62
CA PHE A 3 23.61 -19.10 -31.75
C PHE A 3 25.12 -19.16 -31.57
N GLN A 4 25.86 -18.08 -31.83
CA GLN A 4 27.30 -18.01 -31.56
C GLN A 4 27.59 -18.14 -30.06
N LYS A 5 26.74 -17.55 -29.21
CA LYS A 5 26.86 -17.69 -27.75
C LYS A 5 26.46 -19.06 -27.20
N LEU A 6 25.67 -19.84 -27.92
CA LEU A 6 25.28 -21.18 -27.48
C LEU A 6 26.41 -22.21 -27.71
N ASN A 7 27.46 -21.88 -28.44
CA ASN A 7 28.63 -22.72 -28.69
C ASN A 7 28.25 -24.17 -29.09
N LEU A 8 27.41 -24.29 -30.12
CA LEU A 8 26.88 -25.59 -30.59
C LEU A 8 27.84 -26.37 -31.49
N GLY A 9 29.10 -25.96 -31.56
CA GLY A 9 30.13 -26.58 -32.41
C GLY A 9 30.12 -26.02 -33.84
N ASP A 10 30.78 -26.74 -34.76
CA ASP A 10 31.04 -26.32 -36.12
C ASP A 10 29.80 -26.54 -37.01
N LEU A 11 28.70 -25.81 -36.71
CA LEU A 11 27.46 -25.88 -37.48
C LEU A 11 27.30 -24.70 -38.43
N ILE A 12 26.93 -24.99 -39.67
CA ILE A 12 26.59 -24.01 -40.70
C ILE A 12 25.06 -23.95 -40.78
N TYR A 13 24.48 -22.85 -40.28
CA TYR A 13 23.03 -22.64 -40.26
C TYR A 13 22.52 -22.24 -41.63
N GLU A 14 21.67 -23.06 -42.25
CA GLU A 14 21.15 -22.81 -43.59
C GLU A 14 19.83 -22.02 -43.56
N ARG A 15 18.83 -22.55 -42.89
CA ARG A 15 17.51 -21.94 -42.79
C ARG A 15 16.75 -22.44 -41.56
N PHE A 16 15.70 -21.70 -41.21
CA PHE A 16 14.72 -22.07 -40.21
C PHE A 16 13.33 -22.10 -40.86
N GLU A 17 12.48 -23.05 -40.44
CA GLU A 17 11.09 -23.13 -40.85
C GLU A 17 10.18 -22.95 -39.65
N GLY A 18 9.10 -22.16 -39.78
CA GLY A 18 8.11 -21.86 -38.75
C GLY A 18 8.43 -20.64 -37.87
N LEU A 19 9.51 -19.89 -38.12
CA LEU A 19 9.80 -18.68 -37.35
C LEU A 19 8.89 -17.51 -37.72
N ASP A 20 8.59 -17.32 -39.00
CA ASP A 20 7.77 -16.20 -39.46
C ASP A 20 6.35 -16.27 -38.90
N GLU A 21 5.81 -17.49 -38.75
CA GLU A 21 4.48 -17.75 -38.21
C GLU A 21 4.34 -17.30 -36.74
N ILE A 22 5.48 -17.16 -36.06
CA ILE A 22 5.53 -16.76 -34.64
C ILE A 22 6.11 -15.36 -34.43
N GLY A 23 6.34 -14.59 -35.52
CA GLY A 23 6.87 -13.22 -35.47
C GLY A 23 8.39 -13.14 -35.23
N LEU A 24 9.12 -14.21 -35.54
CA LEU A 24 10.55 -14.28 -35.42
C LEU A 24 11.20 -14.45 -36.81
N ASN A 25 12.42 -13.92 -36.98
CA ASN A 25 13.19 -14.02 -38.20
C ASN A 25 14.61 -14.47 -37.87
N PHE A 26 15.23 -15.25 -38.80
CA PHE A 26 16.64 -15.60 -38.70
C PHE A 26 17.51 -14.58 -39.47
N ASN A 27 18.43 -13.95 -38.74
CA ASN A 27 19.43 -13.07 -39.31
C ASN A 27 20.72 -13.86 -39.57
N LYS A 28 20.94 -14.23 -40.83
CA LYS A 28 22.07 -15.06 -41.25
C LYS A 28 23.42 -14.36 -41.14
N SER A 29 23.46 -13.01 -41.07
CA SER A 29 24.72 -12.27 -41.00
C SER A 29 25.41 -12.34 -39.65
N ASN A 30 24.64 -12.63 -38.58
CA ASN A 30 25.12 -12.71 -37.22
C ASN A 30 24.65 -13.97 -36.48
N ASP A 31 24.05 -14.93 -37.17
CA ASP A 31 23.50 -16.18 -36.63
C ASP A 31 22.56 -15.97 -35.44
N THR A 32 21.63 -15.02 -35.59
CA THR A 32 20.65 -14.72 -34.53
C THR A 32 19.22 -14.94 -34.99
N ILE A 33 18.36 -15.39 -34.08
CA ILE A 33 16.91 -15.30 -34.24
C ILE A 33 16.45 -14.02 -33.51
N GLU A 34 15.85 -13.13 -34.27
CA GLU A 34 15.39 -11.80 -33.86
C GLU A 34 13.88 -11.64 -34.07
N GLY A 35 13.26 -10.68 -33.37
CA GLY A 35 11.84 -10.36 -33.48
C GLY A 35 11.12 -10.40 -32.14
N THR A 36 9.82 -10.13 -32.22
CA THR A 36 8.92 -10.20 -31.06
C THR A 36 7.93 -11.32 -31.28
N PRO A 37 7.91 -12.37 -30.45
CA PRO A 37 6.95 -13.45 -30.59
C PRO A 37 5.52 -12.92 -30.50
N ILE A 38 4.65 -13.37 -31.40
CA ILE A 38 3.22 -13.04 -31.43
C ILE A 38 2.35 -14.15 -30.81
N LEU A 39 2.94 -15.30 -30.50
CA LEU A 39 2.32 -16.44 -29.84
C LEU A 39 3.03 -16.75 -28.53
N SER A 40 2.30 -17.25 -27.55
CA SER A 40 2.86 -17.75 -26.29
C SER A 40 2.60 -19.25 -26.14
N GLY A 41 3.38 -19.91 -25.28
CA GLY A 41 3.33 -21.35 -25.05
C GLY A 41 4.56 -22.08 -25.59
N ASP A 42 4.43 -23.41 -25.74
CA ASP A 42 5.47 -24.26 -26.29
C ASP A 42 5.44 -24.18 -27.82
N ILE A 43 6.36 -23.43 -28.38
CA ILE A 43 6.48 -23.21 -29.83
C ILE A 43 7.54 -24.14 -30.37
N LYS A 44 7.28 -24.78 -31.52
CA LYS A 44 8.23 -25.64 -32.20
C LYS A 44 8.53 -25.07 -33.58
N PHE A 45 9.80 -25.05 -33.95
CA PHE A 45 10.28 -24.69 -35.28
C PHE A 45 11.41 -25.63 -35.69
N LYS A 46 11.75 -25.66 -36.97
CA LYS A 46 12.77 -26.53 -37.50
C LYS A 46 14.00 -25.75 -37.89
N LEU A 47 15.16 -26.27 -37.51
CA LEU A 47 16.47 -25.82 -37.93
C LEU A 47 17.02 -26.78 -38.99
N PHE A 48 17.52 -26.25 -40.10
CA PHE A 48 18.26 -26.97 -41.12
C PHE A 48 19.71 -26.48 -41.09
N PHE A 49 20.64 -27.40 -40.99
CA PHE A 49 22.06 -27.11 -40.85
C PHE A 49 22.95 -28.17 -41.52
N LYS A 50 24.21 -27.79 -41.78
CA LYS A 50 25.28 -28.70 -42.12
C LYS A 50 26.36 -28.69 -41.05
N ILE A 51 27.13 -29.77 -40.99
CA ILE A 51 28.31 -29.83 -40.12
C ILE A 51 29.50 -29.40 -40.97
N GLU A 52 30.40 -28.57 -40.43
CA GLU A 52 31.59 -28.13 -41.13
C GLU A 52 32.43 -29.33 -41.62
N GLY A 53 32.80 -29.33 -42.93
CA GLY A 53 33.49 -30.44 -43.54
C GLY A 53 32.59 -31.45 -44.28
N GLU A 54 31.28 -31.33 -44.24
CA GLU A 54 30.37 -32.11 -45.10
C GLU A 54 30.47 -31.65 -46.57
N LEU A 55 30.18 -32.56 -47.52
CA LEU A 55 30.15 -32.22 -48.94
C LEU A 55 29.08 -31.16 -49.24
N ASP A 56 29.36 -30.24 -50.14
CA ASP A 56 28.43 -29.15 -50.50
C ASP A 56 27.07 -29.64 -51.00
N ASN A 57 27.03 -30.80 -51.63
CA ASN A 57 25.82 -31.46 -52.15
C ASN A 57 25.14 -32.41 -51.16
N ALA A 58 25.64 -32.53 -49.93
CA ALA A 58 24.99 -33.32 -48.90
C ALA A 58 23.62 -32.68 -48.50
N PRO A 59 22.60 -33.50 -48.24
CA PRO A 59 21.34 -32.96 -47.76
C PRO A 59 21.51 -32.31 -46.36
N ALA A 60 20.81 -31.21 -46.14
CA ALA A 60 20.83 -30.55 -44.82
C ALA A 60 20.28 -31.48 -43.74
N ASN A 61 20.91 -31.43 -42.56
CA ASN A 61 20.39 -32.08 -41.35
C ASN A 61 19.20 -31.28 -40.84
N GLU A 62 18.21 -31.95 -40.28
CA GLU A 62 17.00 -31.30 -39.67
C GLU A 62 16.96 -31.54 -38.18
N LYS A 63 16.65 -30.49 -37.42
CA LYS A 63 16.43 -30.54 -35.97
C LYS A 63 15.20 -29.73 -35.56
N SER A 64 14.27 -30.39 -34.87
CA SER A 64 13.18 -29.65 -34.23
C SER A 64 13.67 -28.99 -32.95
N ILE A 65 13.38 -27.70 -32.81
CA ILE A 65 13.71 -26.87 -31.66
C ILE A 65 12.40 -26.49 -30.97
N SER A 66 12.38 -26.57 -29.65
CA SER A 66 11.28 -26.07 -28.82
C SER A 66 11.69 -24.78 -28.12
N LEU A 67 10.84 -23.76 -28.21
CA LEU A 67 10.98 -22.48 -27.54
C LEU A 67 9.77 -22.25 -26.66
N VAL A 68 9.98 -22.01 -25.37
CA VAL A 68 8.90 -21.61 -24.45
C VAL A 68 8.83 -20.09 -24.45
N VAL A 69 7.69 -19.57 -24.89
CA VAL A 69 7.40 -18.13 -24.85
C VAL A 69 6.36 -17.86 -23.79
N ASN A 70 6.75 -17.18 -22.72
CA ASN A 70 5.81 -16.80 -21.68
C ASN A 70 4.84 -15.73 -22.24
N PRO A 71 3.53 -15.83 -21.91
CA PRO A 71 2.59 -14.79 -22.30
C PRO A 71 2.96 -13.46 -21.64
N ASP A 72 2.66 -12.35 -22.32
CA ASP A 72 2.78 -11.02 -21.69
C ASP A 72 1.92 -10.99 -20.42
N PRO A 73 2.51 -10.78 -19.24
CA PRO A 73 1.74 -10.71 -18.00
C PRO A 73 0.57 -9.74 -18.06
N LYS A 74 0.69 -8.65 -18.83
CA LYS A 74 -0.40 -7.69 -19.02
C LYS A 74 -1.60 -8.26 -19.77
N SER A 75 -1.39 -9.19 -20.69
CA SER A 75 -2.47 -9.84 -21.46
C SER A 75 -3.30 -10.82 -20.63
N LEU A 76 -2.76 -11.27 -19.50
CA LEU A 76 -3.43 -12.18 -18.57
C LEU A 76 -4.37 -11.47 -17.59
N TRP A 77 -4.27 -10.14 -17.49
CA TRP A 77 -5.05 -9.36 -16.54
C TRP A 77 -6.40 -8.97 -17.12
N LYS A 78 -7.44 -9.25 -16.35
CA LYS A 78 -8.81 -8.83 -16.64
C LYS A 78 -9.13 -7.57 -15.84
N ASP A 79 -9.99 -6.73 -16.36
CA ASP A 79 -10.60 -5.61 -15.62
C ASP A 79 -12.09 -5.90 -15.47
N ILE A 80 -12.41 -6.70 -14.44
CA ILE A 80 -13.79 -7.09 -14.10
C ILE A 80 -14.33 -6.02 -13.15
N PRO A 81 -15.48 -5.37 -13.47
CA PRO A 81 -16.09 -4.38 -12.58
C PRO A 81 -16.40 -4.97 -11.20
N SER A 82 -16.25 -4.15 -10.14
CA SER A 82 -16.72 -4.51 -8.81
C SER A 82 -18.25 -4.52 -8.74
N ASP A 83 -18.84 -5.38 -7.90
CA ASP A 83 -20.29 -5.47 -7.75
C ASP A 83 -20.85 -4.24 -7.02
N LYS A 84 -21.53 -3.37 -7.75
CA LYS A 84 -22.14 -2.15 -7.21
C LYS A 84 -23.35 -2.39 -6.29
N ASN A 85 -23.88 -3.60 -6.25
CA ASN A 85 -24.98 -3.97 -5.36
C ASN A 85 -24.50 -4.50 -4.01
N ASP A 86 -23.19 -4.68 -3.84
CA ASP A 86 -22.62 -5.07 -2.54
C ASP A 86 -22.90 -4.00 -1.48
N ILE A 87 -23.29 -4.42 -0.28
CA ILE A 87 -23.69 -3.51 0.81
C ILE A 87 -22.59 -2.56 1.27
N PHE A 88 -21.33 -2.90 1.02
CA PHE A 88 -20.16 -2.08 1.32
C PHE A 88 -19.38 -1.70 0.08
N TRP A 89 -20.08 -1.61 -1.06
CA TRP A 89 -19.46 -1.10 -2.28
C TRP A 89 -18.96 0.34 -2.07
N LYS A 90 -17.84 0.65 -2.68
CA LYS A 90 -17.28 2.00 -2.78
C LYS A 90 -16.60 2.18 -4.14
N GLU A 91 -16.43 3.42 -4.57
CA GLU A 91 -15.78 3.75 -5.85
C GLU A 91 -14.42 3.06 -6.00
N ASP A 92 -14.16 2.51 -7.19
CA ASP A 92 -12.93 1.80 -7.52
C ASP A 92 -11.70 2.72 -7.51
N ASP A 93 -11.87 3.97 -7.93
CA ASP A 93 -10.81 4.97 -8.01
C ASP A 93 -11.31 6.30 -7.45
N ILE A 94 -10.62 6.83 -6.43
CA ILE A 94 -10.90 8.15 -5.87
C ILE A 94 -9.62 8.95 -5.77
N SER A 95 -9.70 10.23 -6.07
CA SER A 95 -8.58 11.16 -5.89
C SER A 95 -9.11 12.57 -5.65
N THR A 96 -8.37 13.35 -4.88
CA THR A 96 -8.71 14.76 -4.65
C THR A 96 -7.45 15.56 -4.38
N SER A 97 -7.54 16.87 -4.68
CA SER A 97 -6.56 17.87 -4.31
C SER A 97 -7.31 19.10 -3.82
N THR A 98 -7.04 19.51 -2.57
CA THR A 98 -7.75 20.63 -1.95
C THR A 98 -6.93 21.28 -0.83
N LYS A 99 -7.39 22.41 -0.31
CA LYS A 99 -6.80 23.02 0.87
C LYS A 99 -7.13 22.23 2.14
N LEU A 100 -6.13 22.16 3.04
CA LEU A 100 -6.23 21.59 4.38
C LEU A 100 -5.53 22.54 5.36
N GLY A 101 -6.27 23.49 5.92
CA GLY A 101 -5.70 24.61 6.68
C GLY A 101 -4.80 25.47 5.79
N ASP A 102 -3.56 25.71 6.22
CA ASP A 102 -2.55 26.47 5.48
C ASP A 102 -1.78 25.62 4.43
N ARG A 103 -2.08 24.34 4.32
CA ARG A 103 -1.45 23.37 3.39
C ARG A 103 -2.39 22.97 2.27
N THR A 104 -1.87 22.19 1.33
CA THR A 104 -2.64 21.51 0.29
C THR A 104 -2.47 20.02 0.47
N ILE A 105 -3.58 19.30 0.47
CA ILE A 105 -3.58 17.83 0.45
C ILE A 105 -3.80 17.34 -0.98
N VAL A 106 -3.04 16.33 -1.37
CA VAL A 106 -3.25 15.52 -2.58
C VAL A 106 -3.33 14.07 -2.14
N VAL A 107 -4.42 13.41 -2.45
CA VAL A 107 -4.64 12.02 -2.06
C VAL A 107 -5.31 11.24 -3.17
N SER A 108 -4.93 9.98 -3.31
CA SER A 108 -5.51 9.04 -4.29
C SER A 108 -5.53 7.65 -3.71
N SER A 109 -6.63 6.93 -3.93
CA SER A 109 -6.75 5.50 -3.66
C SER A 109 -7.37 4.83 -4.88
N LYS A 110 -6.76 3.75 -5.35
CA LYS A 110 -7.15 3.03 -6.56
C LYS A 110 -7.27 1.54 -6.31
N ARG A 111 -8.28 0.93 -6.91
CA ARG A 111 -8.44 -0.52 -6.89
C ARG A 111 -7.22 -1.21 -7.51
N GLY A 112 -6.59 -2.10 -6.75
CA GLY A 112 -5.41 -2.84 -7.17
C GLY A 112 -5.68 -3.75 -8.38
N ARG A 113 -4.63 -4.04 -9.14
CA ARG A 113 -4.72 -4.84 -10.37
C ARG A 113 -5.19 -6.29 -10.08
N SER A 114 -4.74 -6.89 -8.99
CA SER A 114 -5.20 -8.21 -8.54
C SER A 114 -6.70 -8.23 -8.25
N HIS A 115 -7.22 -7.17 -7.62
CA HIS A 115 -8.65 -6.99 -7.34
C HIS A 115 -9.47 -6.84 -8.63
N LYS A 116 -8.97 -6.07 -9.60
CA LYS A 116 -9.59 -5.95 -10.93
C LYS A 116 -9.69 -7.29 -11.65
N ASN A 117 -8.67 -8.14 -11.53
CA ASN A 117 -8.62 -9.43 -12.20
C ASN A 117 -9.72 -10.40 -11.74
N VAL A 118 -10.22 -10.26 -10.53
CA VAL A 118 -11.24 -11.12 -9.93
C VAL A 118 -12.56 -10.40 -9.62
N GLY A 119 -12.71 -9.13 -10.02
CA GLY A 119 -13.91 -8.34 -9.75
C GLY A 119 -14.09 -7.94 -8.28
N SER A 120 -13.01 -7.97 -7.49
CA SER A 120 -13.01 -7.54 -6.09
C SER A 120 -12.97 -6.02 -5.97
N PHE A 121 -12.89 -5.48 -4.77
CA PHE A 121 -13.08 -4.07 -4.43
C PHE A 121 -11.76 -3.35 -4.20
N ARG A 122 -11.81 -2.02 -4.09
CA ARG A 122 -10.76 -1.19 -3.49
C ARG A 122 -10.82 -1.33 -1.98
N ASP A 123 -9.78 -1.88 -1.35
CA ASP A 123 -9.78 -2.16 0.08
C ASP A 123 -9.27 -0.99 0.92
N ASP A 124 -8.41 -0.14 0.36
CA ASP A 124 -7.83 1.01 1.06
C ASP A 124 -8.81 2.16 1.17
N ASP A 125 -8.61 3.01 2.19
CA ASP A 125 -9.36 4.25 2.35
C ASP A 125 -8.54 5.36 2.99
N PHE A 126 -9.06 6.58 2.91
CA PHE A 126 -8.52 7.75 3.55
C PHE A 126 -9.62 8.70 4.00
N ALA A 127 -9.30 9.51 5.00
CA ALA A 127 -10.12 10.65 5.41
C ALA A 127 -9.24 11.79 5.87
N PHE A 128 -9.70 13.01 5.70
CA PHE A 128 -8.99 14.20 6.19
C PHE A 128 -9.98 15.33 6.54
N LYS A 129 -9.60 16.16 7.49
CA LYS A 129 -10.39 17.31 7.89
C LYS A 129 -9.51 18.40 8.51
N TYR A 130 -9.81 19.65 8.20
CA TYR A 130 -9.33 20.82 8.92
C TYR A 130 -10.40 21.30 9.89
N PHE A 131 -10.04 21.44 11.14
CA PHE A 131 -10.93 21.90 12.20
C PHE A 131 -10.72 23.40 12.43
N GLU A 132 -11.52 24.24 11.81
CA GLU A 132 -11.38 25.71 11.85
C GLU A 132 -11.34 26.27 13.28
N LYS A 133 -12.13 25.70 14.21
CA LYS A 133 -12.18 26.15 15.60
C LYS A 133 -10.89 25.94 16.38
N THR A 134 -10.14 24.89 16.05
CA THR A 134 -8.93 24.51 16.80
C THR A 134 -7.65 24.73 16.01
N GLY A 135 -7.75 24.88 14.68
CA GLY A 135 -6.63 25.01 13.77
C GLY A 135 -5.88 23.72 13.46
N TRP A 136 -6.38 22.56 13.93
CA TRP A 136 -5.78 21.26 13.65
C TRP A 136 -6.21 20.72 12.29
N SER A 137 -5.25 20.22 11.54
CA SER A 137 -5.45 19.37 10.36
C SER A 137 -5.27 17.93 10.75
N VAL A 138 -6.16 17.04 10.31
CA VAL A 138 -6.12 15.60 10.56
C VAL A 138 -6.18 14.87 9.24
N ILE A 139 -5.30 13.88 9.06
CA ILE A 139 -5.25 12.96 7.91
C ILE A 139 -5.20 11.55 8.45
N ALA A 140 -6.01 10.66 7.91
CA ALA A 140 -6.01 9.23 8.21
C ALA A 140 -5.96 8.43 6.92
N VAL A 141 -5.17 7.34 6.91
CA VAL A 141 -5.06 6.39 5.80
C VAL A 141 -5.09 4.98 6.38
N SER A 142 -5.75 4.07 5.70
CA SER A 142 -5.89 2.68 6.12
C SER A 142 -5.89 1.76 4.91
N ASP A 143 -5.06 0.73 4.97
CA ASP A 143 -4.99 -0.37 4.00
C ASP A 143 -5.82 -1.55 4.54
N GLY A 144 -6.79 -2.00 3.76
CA GLY A 144 -7.64 -3.12 4.08
C GLY A 144 -7.02 -4.46 3.68
N ALA A 145 -6.88 -5.38 4.62
CA ALA A 145 -6.26 -6.68 4.36
C ALA A 145 -7.06 -7.50 3.34
N GLY A 146 -6.55 -7.65 2.11
CA GLY A 146 -7.24 -8.27 0.97
C GLY A 146 -7.63 -9.74 1.15
N SER A 147 -7.16 -10.42 2.21
CA SER A 147 -7.57 -11.77 2.59
C SER A 147 -8.88 -11.83 3.39
N TYR A 148 -9.45 -10.68 3.77
CA TYR A 148 -10.67 -10.56 4.58
C TYR A 148 -11.76 -9.80 3.82
N SER A 149 -12.93 -10.40 3.71
CA SER A 149 -14.02 -9.96 2.83
C SER A 149 -14.60 -8.58 3.13
N LEU A 150 -14.48 -8.09 4.37
CA LEU A 150 -15.03 -6.80 4.82
C LEU A 150 -13.92 -5.78 5.16
N SER A 151 -12.67 -6.04 4.78
CA SER A 151 -11.52 -5.15 5.04
C SER A 151 -11.70 -3.77 4.45
N ARG A 152 -12.36 -3.66 3.27
CA ARG A 152 -12.73 -2.39 2.65
C ARG A 152 -13.66 -1.52 3.51
N LYS A 153 -14.51 -2.16 4.32
CA LYS A 153 -15.34 -1.45 5.29
C LYS A 153 -14.56 -1.15 6.57
N GLY A 154 -13.64 -2.02 6.94
CA GLY A 154 -12.70 -1.81 8.06
C GLY A 154 -11.86 -0.56 7.86
N SER A 155 -11.20 -0.42 6.70
CA SER A 155 -10.38 0.75 6.35
C SER A 155 -11.19 2.05 6.32
N GLN A 156 -12.41 2.01 5.75
CA GLN A 156 -13.32 3.16 5.73
C GLN A 156 -13.71 3.59 7.15
N LEU A 157 -14.10 2.64 8.00
CA LEU A 157 -14.46 2.93 9.39
C LEU A 157 -13.27 3.45 10.17
N ALA A 158 -12.08 2.87 9.98
CA ALA A 158 -10.87 3.30 10.66
C ALA A 158 -10.59 4.79 10.37
N CYS A 159 -10.56 5.18 9.11
CA CYS A 159 -10.29 6.57 8.71
C CYS A 159 -11.37 7.53 9.20
N ASN A 160 -12.65 7.20 8.99
CA ASN A 160 -13.76 8.08 9.38
C ASN A 160 -13.87 8.23 10.91
N SER A 161 -13.61 7.17 11.67
CA SER A 161 -13.64 7.21 13.12
C SER A 161 -12.52 8.06 13.72
N VAL A 162 -11.35 8.17 13.06
CA VAL A 162 -10.32 9.13 13.45
C VAL A 162 -10.86 10.56 13.36
N ILE A 163 -11.47 10.92 12.23
CA ILE A 163 -12.04 12.26 12.02
C ILE A 163 -13.17 12.52 13.05
N GLU A 164 -14.07 11.56 13.20
CA GLU A 164 -15.19 11.65 14.17
C GLU A 164 -14.69 11.86 15.60
N TYR A 165 -13.63 11.15 16.00
CA TYR A 165 -13.06 11.30 17.34
C TYR A 165 -12.59 12.74 17.59
N PHE A 166 -11.76 13.27 16.71
CA PHE A 166 -11.20 14.64 16.89
C PHE A 166 -12.25 15.73 16.72
N GLU A 167 -13.31 15.49 15.97
CA GLU A 167 -14.45 16.40 15.86
C GLU A 167 -15.26 16.49 17.17
N ASN A 168 -15.54 15.35 17.78
CA ASN A 168 -16.43 15.27 18.92
C ASN A 168 -15.73 15.43 20.28
N HIS A 169 -14.40 15.26 20.32
CA HIS A 169 -13.63 15.23 21.56
C HIS A 169 -12.59 16.36 21.67
N SER A 170 -12.63 17.36 20.78
CA SER A 170 -11.72 18.52 20.80
C SER A 170 -11.85 19.38 22.08
N ASP A 171 -12.97 19.28 22.79
CA ASP A 171 -13.27 20.05 24.00
C ASP A 171 -12.97 19.30 25.30
N LEU A 172 -12.40 18.08 25.24
CA LEU A 172 -12.05 17.35 26.45
C LEU A 172 -10.95 18.05 27.24
N GLU A 173 -11.02 17.93 28.55
CA GLU A 173 -10.10 18.56 29.51
C GLU A 173 -8.62 18.37 29.17
N LYS A 174 -8.25 17.17 28.70
CA LYS A 174 -6.87 16.87 28.28
C LYS A 174 -6.43 17.56 26.98
N SER A 175 -7.37 17.83 26.08
CA SER A 175 -7.05 18.62 24.87
C SER A 175 -6.82 20.08 25.25
N LYS A 176 -7.57 20.62 26.20
CA LYS A 176 -7.34 21.98 26.74
C LYS A 176 -6.00 22.08 27.49
N GLU A 177 -5.66 21.08 28.29
CA GLU A 177 -4.36 21.02 28.96
C GLU A 177 -3.21 21.01 27.95
N PHE A 178 -3.32 20.22 26.89
CA PHE A 178 -2.34 20.17 25.82
C PHE A 178 -2.17 21.54 25.14
N GLU A 179 -3.27 22.20 24.77
CA GLU A 179 -3.24 23.54 24.15
C GLU A 179 -2.63 24.59 25.08
N THR A 180 -2.92 24.53 26.39
CA THR A 180 -2.33 25.44 27.39
C THR A 180 -0.81 25.26 27.46
N LYS A 181 -0.34 24.01 27.55
CA LYS A 181 1.10 23.71 27.62
C LYS A 181 1.84 24.00 26.32
N ILE A 182 1.20 23.85 25.17
CA ILE A 182 1.78 24.26 23.88
C ILE A 182 1.99 25.77 23.82
N ALA A 183 1.06 26.55 24.34
CA ALA A 183 1.19 28.00 24.41
C ALA A 183 2.33 28.44 25.39
N GLU A 184 2.47 27.73 26.51
CA GLU A 184 3.60 27.94 27.44
C GLU A 184 4.94 27.62 26.75
N TYR A 185 5.04 26.48 26.02
CA TYR A 185 6.22 26.11 25.27
C TYR A 185 6.61 27.17 24.22
N GLY A 186 5.64 27.76 23.53
CA GLY A 186 5.89 28.84 22.58
C GLY A 186 6.48 30.09 23.19
N ASN A 187 6.21 30.36 24.49
CA ASN A 187 6.78 31.48 25.23
C ASN A 187 8.19 31.21 25.81
N SER A 188 8.48 29.93 26.12
CA SER A 188 9.75 29.50 26.70
C SER A 188 10.05 28.08 26.29
N ILE A 189 10.91 27.91 25.28
CA ILE A 189 11.34 26.61 24.81
C ILE A 189 12.09 25.87 25.91
N ASP A 190 11.50 24.82 26.46
CA ASP A 190 12.01 24.01 27.58
C ASP A 190 11.85 22.53 27.29
N ASP A 191 12.94 21.77 27.41
CA ASP A 191 12.98 20.32 27.19
C ASP A 191 12.08 19.54 28.17
N SER A 192 11.87 20.03 29.38
CA SER A 192 10.96 19.40 30.35
C SER A 192 9.52 19.52 29.88
N LEU A 193 9.12 20.70 29.44
CA LEU A 193 7.81 20.99 28.90
C LEU A 193 7.53 20.21 27.62
N GLN A 194 8.55 20.04 26.76
CA GLN A 194 8.45 19.21 25.57
C GLN A 194 8.14 17.74 25.90
N LYS A 195 8.78 17.17 26.92
CA LYS A 195 8.48 15.81 27.41
C LYS A 195 7.06 15.68 27.96
N GLU A 196 6.58 16.66 28.70
CA GLU A 196 5.20 16.66 29.17
C GLU A 196 4.20 16.71 28.02
N LEU A 197 4.45 17.55 27.01
CA LEU A 197 3.65 17.64 25.80
C LEU A 197 3.63 16.30 25.05
N GLU A 198 4.76 15.62 24.94
CA GLU A 198 4.84 14.31 24.32
C GLU A 198 3.95 13.27 25.05
N VAL A 199 3.96 13.27 26.36
CA VAL A 199 3.10 12.38 27.18
C VAL A 199 1.63 12.70 26.95
N LEU A 200 1.22 13.95 26.98
CA LEU A 200 -0.17 14.37 26.74
C LEU A 200 -0.62 14.05 25.31
N ALA A 201 0.26 14.28 24.31
CA ALA A 201 -0.01 13.92 22.93
C ALA A 201 -0.28 12.41 22.79
N LYS A 202 0.62 11.56 23.31
CA LYS A 202 0.46 10.10 23.30
C LYS A 202 -0.83 9.64 23.99
N GLN A 203 -1.20 10.24 25.10
CA GLN A 203 -2.46 9.91 25.78
C GLN A 203 -3.70 10.27 24.96
N ASN A 204 -3.68 11.41 24.24
CA ASN A 204 -4.79 11.82 23.37
C ASN A 204 -4.89 10.89 22.15
N LEU A 205 -3.77 10.59 21.50
CA LEU A 205 -3.73 9.66 20.37
C LEU A 205 -4.15 8.25 20.76
N TYR A 206 -3.73 7.76 21.92
CA TYR A 206 -4.16 6.45 22.46
C TYR A 206 -5.68 6.34 22.58
N LYS A 207 -6.34 7.38 23.12
CA LYS A 207 -7.79 7.40 23.22
C LYS A 207 -8.47 7.36 21.86
N ALA A 208 -7.92 8.08 20.88
CA ALA A 208 -8.41 8.04 19.51
C ALA A 208 -8.32 6.61 18.93
N THR A 209 -7.20 5.92 19.13
CA THR A 209 -7.03 4.54 18.63
C THR A 209 -7.98 3.55 19.28
N VAL A 210 -8.21 3.65 20.60
CA VAL A 210 -9.20 2.83 21.30
C VAL A 210 -10.61 3.10 20.78
N TYR A 211 -10.94 4.38 20.53
CA TYR A 211 -12.23 4.75 19.95
C TYR A 211 -12.44 4.10 18.57
N VAL A 212 -11.43 4.18 17.67
CA VAL A 212 -11.48 3.57 16.35
C VAL A 212 -11.71 2.05 16.46
N HIS A 213 -10.91 1.37 17.27
CA HIS A 213 -11.05 -0.08 17.48
C HIS A 213 -12.47 -0.46 17.93
N ASN A 214 -13.01 0.25 18.94
CA ASN A 214 -14.34 -0.01 19.46
C ASN A 214 -15.44 0.26 18.42
N LYS A 215 -15.31 1.30 17.59
CA LYS A 215 -16.27 1.60 16.52
C LYS A 215 -16.28 0.48 15.45
N ILE A 216 -15.13 -0.03 15.07
CA ILE A 216 -15.05 -1.15 14.11
C ILE A 216 -15.69 -2.41 14.76
N LYS A 217 -15.37 -2.69 16.02
CA LYS A 217 -15.91 -3.83 16.74
C LYS A 217 -17.44 -3.76 16.84
N GLU A 218 -17.99 -2.63 17.28
CA GLU A 218 -19.44 -2.41 17.35
C GLU A 218 -20.10 -2.61 15.99
N HIS A 219 -19.55 -2.02 14.94
CA HIS A 219 -20.07 -2.18 13.58
C HIS A 219 -20.01 -3.65 13.12
N SER A 220 -18.94 -4.39 13.42
CA SER A 220 -18.81 -5.79 13.03
C SER A 220 -19.88 -6.67 13.70
N GLU A 221 -20.18 -6.44 14.97
CA GLU A 221 -21.24 -7.14 15.71
C GLU A 221 -22.64 -6.82 15.18
N LEU A 222 -22.90 -5.56 14.83
CA LEU A 222 -24.18 -5.15 14.22
C LEU A 222 -24.35 -5.78 12.83
N THR A 223 -23.28 -5.79 12.00
CA THR A 223 -23.31 -6.40 10.68
C THR A 223 -23.53 -7.90 10.77
N PHE A 224 -22.88 -8.59 11.72
CA PHE A 224 -23.10 -10.03 11.92
C PHE A 224 -24.56 -10.34 12.27
N LYS A 225 -25.20 -9.53 13.09
CA LYS A 225 -26.62 -9.72 13.44
C LYS A 225 -27.56 -9.57 12.24
N SER A 226 -27.25 -8.67 11.31
CA SER A 226 -28.11 -8.39 10.14
C SER A 226 -27.77 -9.20 8.90
N ASN A 227 -26.50 -9.61 8.74
CA ASN A 227 -25.97 -10.30 7.55
C ASN A 227 -24.96 -11.39 7.95
N PRO A 228 -25.38 -12.43 8.68
CA PRO A 228 -24.47 -13.46 9.19
C PRO A 228 -23.75 -14.25 8.06
N GLU A 229 -24.33 -14.29 6.87
CA GLU A 229 -23.79 -14.96 5.70
C GLU A 229 -22.47 -14.36 5.20
N LEU A 230 -22.16 -13.12 5.57
CA LEU A 230 -20.90 -12.47 5.21
C LEU A 230 -19.70 -12.98 6.06
N PHE A 231 -19.96 -13.72 7.12
CA PHE A 231 -18.98 -14.16 8.12
C PHE A 231 -18.69 -15.67 8.00
N ASN A 232 -18.18 -16.08 6.86
CA ASN A 232 -17.92 -17.50 6.52
C ASN A 232 -16.43 -17.86 6.37
N ASN A 233 -15.51 -16.96 6.75
CA ASN A 233 -14.07 -17.22 6.65
C ASN A 233 -13.56 -18.03 7.85
N PRO A 234 -13.08 -19.30 7.68
CA PRO A 234 -12.62 -20.13 8.78
C PRO A 234 -11.33 -19.63 9.47
N LYS A 235 -10.63 -18.67 8.89
CA LYS A 235 -9.42 -18.07 9.47
C LYS A 235 -9.75 -16.97 10.49
N ALA A 236 -10.94 -16.39 10.43
CA ALA A 236 -11.39 -15.36 11.36
C ALA A 236 -11.80 -15.99 12.70
N LYS A 237 -11.25 -15.48 13.80
CA LYS A 237 -11.56 -15.95 15.17
C LYS A 237 -12.69 -15.16 15.81
N SER A 238 -12.97 -13.97 15.28
CA SER A 238 -14.02 -13.06 15.77
C SER A 238 -14.59 -12.22 14.62
N HIS A 239 -15.74 -11.59 14.82
CA HIS A 239 -16.38 -10.79 13.78
C HIS A 239 -15.55 -9.59 13.34
N ILE A 240 -14.81 -8.98 14.25
CA ILE A 240 -13.93 -7.84 13.92
C ILE A 240 -12.77 -8.24 12.98
N ASP A 241 -12.37 -9.52 12.95
CA ASP A 241 -11.27 -9.97 12.07
C ASP A 241 -11.62 -9.79 10.59
N TYR A 242 -12.88 -9.87 10.22
CA TYR A 242 -13.34 -9.62 8.85
C TYR A 242 -13.05 -8.21 8.35
N TYR A 243 -12.82 -7.28 9.27
CA TYR A 243 -12.55 -5.86 9.04
C TYR A 243 -11.06 -5.52 9.15
N HIS A 244 -10.16 -6.52 9.16
CA HIS A 244 -8.73 -6.30 9.31
C HIS A 244 -8.22 -5.23 8.37
N SER A 245 -7.66 -4.18 8.95
CA SER A 245 -7.05 -3.07 8.25
C SER A 245 -5.93 -2.44 9.09
N THR A 246 -4.93 -1.90 8.41
CA THR A 246 -3.93 -1.04 9.02
C THR A 246 -4.54 0.29 9.41
N LEU A 247 -3.81 1.13 10.12
CA LEU A 247 -4.21 2.52 10.33
C LEU A 247 -2.97 3.37 10.60
N ILE A 248 -2.80 4.39 9.80
CA ILE A 248 -1.93 5.51 10.11
C ILE A 248 -2.75 6.79 10.15
N PHE A 249 -2.42 7.70 11.07
CA PHE A 249 -2.96 9.04 11.01
C PHE A 249 -1.98 10.07 11.55
N ALA A 250 -2.10 11.29 11.04
CA ALA A 250 -1.32 12.43 11.44
C ALA A 250 -2.23 13.62 11.76
N LEU A 251 -1.87 14.35 12.82
CA LEU A 251 -2.42 15.65 13.12
C LEU A 251 -1.30 16.67 13.01
N PHE A 252 -1.58 17.84 12.47
CA PHE A 252 -0.63 18.94 12.49
C PHE A 252 -1.34 20.28 12.65
N LYS A 253 -0.64 21.19 13.32
CA LYS A 253 -1.11 22.57 13.53
C LYS A 253 0.06 23.51 13.52
N LYS A 254 -0.13 24.68 12.90
CA LYS A 254 0.85 25.75 12.87
C LYS A 254 0.70 26.66 14.08
N TYR A 255 1.82 26.98 14.69
CA TYR A 255 1.98 27.97 15.75
C TYR A 255 3.04 29.00 15.33
N ASP A 256 3.25 30.08 16.10
CA ASP A 256 4.23 31.12 15.78
C ASP A 256 5.68 30.59 15.78
N PHE A 257 5.96 29.56 16.59
CA PHE A 257 7.27 28.90 16.67
C PHE A 257 7.48 27.74 15.66
N GLY A 258 6.48 27.41 14.84
CA GLY A 258 6.56 26.32 13.87
C GLY A 258 5.34 25.41 13.88
N TYR A 259 5.53 24.14 13.46
CA TYR A 259 4.48 23.12 13.42
C TYR A 259 4.64 22.10 14.53
N VAL A 260 3.53 21.75 15.15
CA VAL A 260 3.40 20.56 15.98
C VAL A 260 2.79 19.45 15.13
N VAL A 261 3.45 18.31 15.07
CA VAL A 261 3.02 17.12 14.31
C VAL A 261 2.91 15.95 15.26
N LEU A 262 1.73 15.32 15.28
CA LEU A 262 1.40 14.14 16.06
C LEU A 262 1.09 13.00 15.11
N THR A 263 1.63 11.80 15.34
CA THR A 263 1.33 10.65 14.47
C THR A 263 1.06 9.38 15.26
N PHE A 264 0.31 8.50 14.65
CA PHE A 264 0.10 7.13 15.07
C PHE A 264 0.22 6.19 13.87
N GLY A 265 0.78 5.00 14.08
CA GLY A 265 0.86 3.97 13.05
C GLY A 265 0.73 2.56 13.59
N VAL A 266 -0.11 1.76 12.93
CA VAL A 266 -0.18 0.30 13.03
C VAL A 266 -0.28 -0.27 11.62
N GLY A 267 0.60 -1.19 11.29
CA GLY A 267 0.77 -1.74 9.95
C GLY A 267 2.08 -1.32 9.30
N ASP A 268 2.19 -1.56 8.02
CA ASP A 268 3.39 -1.37 7.20
C ASP A 268 3.40 -0.07 6.37
N CYS A 269 2.37 0.77 6.54
CA CYS A 269 2.30 2.07 5.87
C CYS A 269 3.20 3.11 6.58
N PRO A 270 4.12 3.80 5.86
CA PRO A 270 4.96 4.83 6.44
C PRO A 270 4.25 6.18 6.57
N ILE A 271 4.65 6.96 7.59
CA ILE A 271 4.41 8.41 7.67
C ILE A 271 5.78 9.08 7.65
N ALA A 272 6.01 9.97 6.70
CA ALA A 272 7.28 10.66 6.62
C ALA A 272 7.12 12.17 6.46
N LEU A 273 8.05 12.91 7.06
CA LEU A 273 8.14 14.36 7.01
C LEU A 273 9.40 14.79 6.27
N MET A 274 9.27 15.60 5.25
CA MET A 274 10.39 16.17 4.50
C MET A 274 10.65 17.58 4.97
N SER A 275 11.92 17.91 5.26
CA SER A 275 12.35 19.24 5.66
C SER A 275 11.94 20.33 4.65
N LYS A 276 11.93 21.59 5.08
CA LYS A 276 11.59 22.72 4.22
C LYS A 276 12.49 22.82 2.99
N GLU A 277 13.75 22.54 3.18
CA GLU A 277 14.80 22.60 2.16
C GLU A 277 14.82 21.35 1.25
N GLN A 278 13.98 20.35 1.54
CA GLN A 278 13.90 19.06 0.85
C GLN A 278 15.20 18.25 0.85
N THR A 279 16.02 18.43 1.88
CA THR A 279 17.31 17.75 2.04
C THR A 279 17.23 16.54 2.94
N GLU A 280 16.25 16.49 3.83
CA GLU A 280 16.09 15.43 4.84
C GLU A 280 14.66 14.93 4.89
N THR A 281 14.52 13.61 5.05
CA THR A 281 13.24 12.94 5.30
C THR A 281 13.32 12.16 6.60
N THR A 282 12.35 12.42 7.50
CA THR A 282 12.25 11.73 8.80
C THR A 282 11.03 10.82 8.78
N LEU A 283 11.21 9.53 9.10
CA LEU A 283 10.11 8.62 9.37
C LEU A 283 9.47 8.93 10.73
N LEU A 284 8.14 9.05 10.76
CA LEU A 284 7.39 9.45 11.96
C LEU A 284 6.61 8.31 12.62
N ASN A 285 6.69 7.10 12.10
CA ASN A 285 6.08 5.92 12.73
C ASN A 285 7.01 4.72 12.62
N TRP A 286 6.81 3.79 13.53
CA TRP A 286 7.41 2.47 13.42
C TRP A 286 6.57 1.60 12.47
N LEU A 287 7.22 0.78 11.63
CA LEU A 287 6.54 -0.08 10.66
C LEU A 287 6.42 -1.50 11.21
N ASP A 288 5.21 -2.05 11.16
CA ASP A 288 4.93 -3.45 11.48
C ASP A 288 5.27 -4.35 10.26
N VAL A 289 6.54 -4.46 9.95
CA VAL A 289 7.06 -5.40 8.94
C VAL A 289 7.65 -6.60 9.68
N GLY A 290 7.06 -7.78 9.54
CA GLY A 290 7.64 -9.02 10.06
C GLY A 290 8.96 -9.36 9.36
N GLU A 291 9.78 -10.22 9.96
CA GLU A 291 11.12 -10.61 9.48
C GLU A 291 11.17 -11.05 8.00
N PHE A 292 10.03 -11.47 7.44
CA PHE A 292 9.89 -11.90 6.03
C PHE A 292 8.70 -11.23 5.32
N GLY A 293 8.28 -10.03 5.73
CA GLY A 293 7.16 -9.31 5.12
C GLY A 293 5.77 -9.89 5.44
N GLY A 294 5.66 -10.81 6.42
CA GLY A 294 4.41 -11.52 6.74
C GLY A 294 3.79 -11.20 8.10
N GLY A 295 4.17 -10.10 8.75
CA GLY A 295 3.76 -9.79 10.10
C GLY A 295 2.98 -8.48 10.29
N THR A 296 2.27 -8.00 9.25
CA THR A 296 1.46 -6.78 9.37
C THR A 296 0.41 -6.91 10.47
N ARG A 297 0.38 -5.93 11.37
CA ARG A 297 -0.62 -5.83 12.44
C ARG A 297 -1.74 -4.88 12.03
N PHE A 298 -2.92 -5.07 12.64
CA PHE A 298 -4.13 -4.35 12.28
C PHE A 298 -4.74 -3.63 13.49
N ILE A 299 -5.38 -2.49 13.25
CA ILE A 299 -6.09 -1.73 14.29
C ILE A 299 -7.22 -2.54 14.94
N THR A 300 -7.70 -3.57 14.25
CA THR A 300 -8.74 -4.49 14.72
C THR A 300 -8.23 -5.55 15.70
N GLN A 301 -6.92 -5.75 15.83
CA GLN A 301 -6.32 -6.73 16.73
C GLN A 301 -6.18 -6.15 18.14
N ALA A 302 -6.83 -6.76 19.13
CA ALA A 302 -6.79 -6.29 20.51
C ALA A 302 -5.38 -6.39 21.15
N ASP A 303 -4.53 -7.29 20.66
CA ASP A 303 -3.18 -7.50 21.16
C ASP A 303 -2.25 -6.31 20.92
N ILE A 304 -2.51 -5.45 19.93
CA ILE A 304 -1.72 -4.22 19.72
C ILE A 304 -1.74 -3.30 20.96
N PHE A 305 -2.82 -3.33 21.75
CA PHE A 305 -2.97 -2.51 22.96
C PHE A 305 -2.23 -3.07 24.17
N HIS A 306 -1.82 -4.34 24.12
CA HIS A 306 -1.24 -5.08 25.25
C HIS A 306 0.10 -5.75 24.91
N SER A 307 0.65 -5.53 23.73
CA SER A 307 1.92 -6.11 23.30
C SER A 307 3.08 -5.63 24.19
N THR A 308 3.84 -6.58 24.74
CA THR A 308 5.09 -6.31 25.47
C THR A 308 6.29 -6.20 24.53
N GLU A 309 6.25 -6.90 23.42
CA GLU A 309 7.29 -6.87 22.39
C GLU A 309 7.29 -5.54 21.62
N HIS A 310 6.09 -5.05 21.29
CA HIS A 310 5.89 -3.76 20.61
C HIS A 310 4.90 -2.90 21.39
N PRO A 311 5.36 -2.23 22.45
CA PRO A 311 4.50 -1.43 23.31
C PRO A 311 3.77 -0.36 22.52
N MET A 312 2.48 -0.16 22.85
CA MET A 312 1.62 0.82 22.20
C MET A 312 2.24 2.23 22.15
N ALA A 313 3.02 2.59 23.17
CA ALA A 313 3.70 3.90 23.26
C ALA A 313 4.69 4.16 22.13
N THR A 314 5.27 3.12 21.52
CA THR A 314 6.22 3.24 20.39
C THR A 314 5.54 3.55 19.06
N ARG A 315 4.21 3.41 18.98
CA ARG A 315 3.40 3.68 17.79
C ARG A 315 3.00 5.14 17.67
N PHE A 316 3.23 5.94 18.70
CA PHE A 316 2.92 7.36 18.73
C PHE A 316 4.18 8.19 18.61
N ASN A 317 4.10 9.26 17.82
CA ASN A 317 5.18 10.23 17.71
C ASN A 317 4.64 11.65 17.96
N PHE A 318 5.49 12.48 18.55
CA PHE A 318 5.30 13.89 18.76
C PHE A 318 6.53 14.63 18.24
N LYS A 319 6.34 15.57 17.33
CA LYS A 319 7.45 16.34 16.76
C LYS A 319 7.09 17.81 16.64
N ILE A 320 8.03 18.67 16.99
CA ILE A 320 7.96 20.11 16.73
C ILE A 320 9.02 20.41 15.67
N VAL A 321 8.62 21.10 14.60
CA VAL A 321 9.50 21.50 13.50
C VAL A 321 9.23 22.93 13.09
N PRO A 322 10.26 23.73 12.71
CA PRO A 322 10.05 25.11 12.28
C PRO A 322 9.13 25.19 11.05
N ASP A 323 9.35 24.34 10.06
CA ASP A 323 8.51 24.18 8.86
C ASP A 323 8.82 22.83 8.19
N PHE A 324 8.01 22.43 7.20
CA PHE A 324 8.23 21.24 6.39
C PHE A 324 7.70 21.46 4.96
N SER A 325 8.25 20.75 3.97
CA SER A 325 7.76 20.77 2.60
C SER A 325 6.61 19.80 2.38
N TYR A 326 6.80 18.56 2.81
CA TYR A 326 5.82 17.49 2.63
C TYR A 326 5.65 16.67 3.91
N LEU A 327 4.42 16.28 4.18
CA LEU A 327 4.03 15.18 5.06
C LEU A 327 3.35 14.14 4.18
N PHE A 328 3.91 12.92 4.13
CA PHE A 328 3.44 11.81 3.27
C PHE A 328 3.62 10.45 3.93
#